data_abac1aa80d32f608a86af4df74735055
#
_entry.id   abac1aa80d32f608a86af4df74735055
#
_cell.length_a   1.000
_cell.length_b   1.000
_cell.length_c   1.000
_cell.angle_alpha   90.00
_cell.angle_beta   90.00
_cell.angle_gamma   90.00
#
_symmetry.space_group_name_H-M   'P 1'
#
loop_
_entity.id
_entity.type
_entity.pdbx_description
1 polymer ?
#
loop_
_entity_poly.entity_id
_entity_poly.type
_entity_poly.pdbx_seq_one_letter_code
_entity_poly.pdbx_strand_id
1 'polypeptide(L)'
;MKNSAFINTYANHPVYKAPTGTELNAKSWQTEAVLRMLLNNLDGEVAENPEELVVYGGIGQAARNPEALRKIIEILLELDEDHSLLVQSGKPVGIVRSHPQAPRVLIANSNLVPAWANWEHFNELRSKGLMMYGQMTAGSWIYIGTQGILQGTYETFVECGNQHFSGELKGKLIVSAGIGGMGGAQPLAATMAGGIFLGADVDATRIQKRVDTQYIDRMTYSYEEAISWINEAKVKGETLSVGLVSDAGDLLERLLEDNLVPDILTDQTSAHDPLNGYVPNGLTLPEALSLRNADPETYKKLSLASMARHVGFMLELQKLGAVTFDYGNNLREFAKQGGEKDAFNFPGFTPAYIRPLFCEGKGPFRWVALSGDPEDIYTTDRALMEAFPENTHLINWLQKAQDKISFQGLPARICWLGMGEREKAGLLFNELVASGKVKGPIVIGRDHLDCGSVASPNRETESMKDGSDAVSDWPLLNLMANTSGGATWVSFHHGGGVGMGYSQHAGMVVVADGTERAATCISRVLYNDPAMGIFRHADAGYEKAEHWADKFNLSL
;
A
#
# COMPACT_ATOMS: atom_id res chain seq x y z
N MET A 1 17.66 32.02 -7.21
CA MET A 1 18.06 32.12 -5.78
C MET A 1 17.08 31.41 -4.85
N LYS A 2 15.74 31.64 -4.96
CA LYS A 2 14.73 30.97 -4.10
C LYS A 2 14.78 29.45 -4.23
N ASN A 3 14.85 28.91 -5.46
CA ASN A 3 14.91 27.45 -5.71
C ASN A 3 16.17 26.80 -5.13
N SER A 4 17.33 27.46 -5.24
CA SER A 4 18.58 26.94 -4.65
C SER A 4 18.52 26.90 -3.12
N ALA A 5 17.91 27.90 -2.47
CA ALA A 5 17.72 27.90 -1.03
C ALA A 5 16.77 26.78 -0.59
N PHE A 6 15.65 26.58 -1.30
CA PHE A 6 14.72 25.50 -1.03
C PHE A 6 15.39 24.12 -1.18
N ILE A 7 16.10 23.89 -2.29
CA ILE A 7 16.78 22.62 -2.56
C ILE A 7 17.82 22.33 -1.47
N ASN A 8 18.59 23.34 -1.05
CA ASN A 8 19.59 23.16 0.02
C ASN A 8 18.94 22.85 1.37
N THR A 9 17.76 23.38 1.65
CA THR A 9 17.07 23.18 2.93
C THR A 9 16.36 21.81 2.99
N TYR A 10 15.72 21.38 1.90
CA TYR A 10 14.77 20.25 1.91
C TYR A 10 15.18 19.07 1.03
N ALA A 11 15.93 19.28 -0.06
CA ALA A 11 16.22 18.25 -1.05
C ALA A 11 17.69 17.80 -1.11
N ASN A 12 18.64 18.56 -0.57
CA ASN A 12 20.05 18.19 -0.48
C ASN A 12 20.50 17.86 0.96
N HIS A 13 19.60 17.93 1.93
CA HIS A 13 19.90 17.51 3.28
C HIS A 13 20.08 15.98 3.32
N PRO A 14 20.98 15.44 4.16
CA PRO A 14 21.14 13.98 4.30
C PRO A 14 19.84 13.26 4.71
N VAL A 15 18.85 14.01 5.17
CA VAL A 15 17.49 13.53 5.47
C VAL A 15 16.50 14.44 4.75
N TYR A 16 15.79 13.90 3.77
CA TYR A 16 14.68 14.61 3.14
C TYR A 16 13.59 14.89 4.16
N LYS A 17 12.94 16.04 4.03
CA LYS A 17 11.81 16.40 4.88
C LYS A 17 10.83 17.27 4.10
N ALA A 18 9.52 17.03 4.27
CA ALA A 18 8.50 17.87 3.68
C ALA A 18 8.42 19.22 4.44
N PRO A 19 8.28 20.35 3.73
CA PRO A 19 7.90 21.61 4.38
C PRO A 19 6.53 21.47 5.05
N THR A 20 6.33 22.17 6.15
CA THR A 20 5.08 22.21 6.92
C THR A 20 4.55 23.65 7.02
N GLY A 21 3.36 23.81 7.59
CA GLY A 21 2.74 25.13 7.76
C GLY A 21 1.94 25.60 6.54
N THR A 22 1.59 26.87 6.53
CA THR A 22 0.64 27.47 5.57
C THR A 22 1.30 28.32 4.49
N GLU A 23 2.62 28.37 4.45
CA GLU A 23 3.35 29.13 3.43
C GLU A 23 3.63 28.30 2.18
N LEU A 24 3.45 28.91 1.01
CA LEU A 24 3.72 28.31 -0.30
C LEU A 24 5.18 28.49 -0.70
N ASN A 25 5.81 27.42 -1.13
CA ASN A 25 7.09 27.42 -1.84
C ASN A 25 6.87 27.40 -3.37
N ALA A 26 5.88 26.63 -3.83
CA ALA A 26 5.44 26.59 -5.22
C ALA A 26 4.43 27.73 -5.55
N LYS A 27 3.94 27.79 -6.79
CA LYS A 27 3.01 28.83 -7.24
C LYS A 27 1.55 28.61 -6.81
N SER A 28 1.18 27.37 -6.48
CA SER A 28 -0.18 27.02 -6.04
C SER A 28 -0.16 25.89 -5.03
N TRP A 29 -1.24 25.75 -4.26
CA TRP A 29 -1.42 24.60 -3.35
C TRP A 29 -1.45 23.26 -4.10
N GLN A 30 -1.87 23.23 -5.35
CA GLN A 30 -1.91 22.01 -6.15
C GLN A 30 -0.49 21.50 -6.44
N THR A 31 0.44 22.39 -6.80
CA THR A 31 1.86 22.02 -7.02
C THR A 31 2.63 21.86 -5.72
N GLU A 32 2.33 22.68 -4.71
CA GLU A 32 2.92 22.55 -3.36
C GLU A 32 2.60 21.19 -2.74
N ALA A 33 1.38 20.69 -2.90
CA ALA A 33 0.98 19.38 -2.40
C ALA A 33 1.81 18.25 -3.02
N VAL A 34 2.00 18.27 -4.33
CA VAL A 34 2.89 17.30 -5.02
C VAL A 34 4.30 17.37 -4.45
N LEU A 35 4.83 18.58 -4.29
CA LEU A 35 6.19 18.83 -3.77
C LEU A 35 6.36 18.29 -2.35
N ARG A 36 5.41 18.60 -1.44
CA ARG A 36 5.45 18.12 -0.05
C ARG A 36 5.31 16.61 0.01
N MET A 37 4.43 16.03 -0.77
CA MET A 37 4.24 14.57 -0.78
C MET A 37 5.43 13.82 -1.37
N LEU A 38 6.09 14.34 -2.41
CA LEU A 38 7.33 13.78 -2.94
C LEU A 38 8.44 13.76 -1.87
N LEU A 39 8.61 14.86 -1.14
CA LEU A 39 9.61 14.97 -0.07
C LEU A 39 9.23 14.10 1.14
N ASN A 40 7.94 14.03 1.48
CA ASN A 40 7.44 13.15 2.55
C ASN A 40 7.71 11.66 2.26
N ASN A 41 7.60 11.25 0.99
CA ASN A 41 7.92 9.88 0.60
C ASN A 41 9.40 9.51 0.88
N LEU A 42 10.27 10.49 0.93
CA LEU A 42 11.72 10.32 1.16
C LEU A 42 12.14 10.69 2.59
N ASP A 43 11.21 11.10 3.46
CA ASP A 43 11.49 11.33 4.88
C ASP A 43 12.03 10.04 5.52
N GLY A 44 13.06 10.17 6.38
CA GLY A 44 13.69 9.03 7.04
C GLY A 44 12.76 8.23 7.97
N GLU A 45 11.65 8.83 8.42
CA GLU A 45 10.60 8.11 9.16
C GLU A 45 9.72 7.26 8.23
N VAL A 46 9.66 7.61 6.94
CA VAL A 46 8.77 7.02 5.93
C VAL A 46 9.51 6.02 5.05
N ALA A 47 10.62 6.44 4.44
CA ALA A 47 11.39 5.65 3.49
C ALA A 47 12.27 4.57 4.15
N GLU A 48 12.48 3.47 3.43
CA GLU A 48 13.42 2.39 3.84
C GLU A 48 14.88 2.80 3.61
N ASN A 49 15.19 3.42 2.46
CA ASN A 49 16.53 3.89 2.12
C ASN A 49 16.44 5.22 1.32
N PRO A 50 16.26 6.35 2.00
CA PRO A 50 16.08 7.64 1.35
C PRO A 50 17.32 8.10 0.55
N GLU A 51 18.53 7.68 0.91
CA GLU A 51 19.75 8.04 0.19
C GLU A 51 19.77 7.48 -1.25
N GLU A 52 19.19 6.30 -1.44
CA GLU A 52 19.00 5.67 -2.76
C GLU A 52 17.62 5.95 -3.38
N LEU A 53 16.85 6.87 -2.78
CA LEU A 53 15.49 7.23 -3.16
C LEU A 53 14.50 6.06 -3.08
N VAL A 54 14.82 5.03 -2.30
CA VAL A 54 13.99 3.84 -2.10
C VAL A 54 13.01 4.09 -0.95
N VAL A 55 11.73 4.02 -1.27
CA VAL A 55 10.64 4.26 -0.32
C VAL A 55 10.25 2.98 0.40
N TYR A 56 9.97 1.90 -0.34
CA TYR A 56 9.66 0.58 0.24
C TYR A 56 9.80 -0.55 -0.81
N GLY A 57 9.67 -1.79 -0.34
CA GLY A 57 9.64 -2.98 -1.19
C GLY A 57 10.98 -3.31 -1.87
N GLY A 58 12.08 -2.98 -1.23
CA GLY A 58 13.43 -3.29 -1.68
C GLY A 58 13.98 -2.36 -2.75
N ILE A 59 13.25 -2.07 -3.82
CA ILE A 59 13.70 -1.22 -4.94
C ILE A 59 12.65 -0.21 -5.42
N GLY A 60 11.54 -0.05 -4.69
CA GLY A 60 10.47 0.90 -5.03
C GLY A 60 10.90 2.34 -4.80
N GLN A 61 11.20 3.09 -5.88
CA GLN A 61 11.78 4.42 -5.83
C GLN A 61 10.75 5.54 -6.08
N ALA A 62 11.01 6.71 -5.49
CA ALA A 62 10.23 7.93 -5.72
C ALA A 62 10.69 8.72 -6.97
N ALA A 63 11.98 8.66 -7.29
CA ALA A 63 12.56 9.29 -8.48
C ALA A 63 13.69 8.41 -9.03
N ARG A 64 14.02 8.55 -10.31
CA ARG A 64 14.97 7.69 -11.02
C ARG A 64 16.39 7.77 -10.46
N ASN A 65 16.81 8.98 -10.11
CA ASN A 65 18.11 9.30 -9.53
C ASN A 65 18.08 10.70 -8.91
N PRO A 66 19.11 11.11 -8.15
CA PRO A 66 19.14 12.42 -7.52
C PRO A 66 19.02 13.62 -8.45
N GLU A 67 19.55 13.52 -9.69
CA GLU A 67 19.43 14.58 -10.70
C GLU A 67 17.97 14.75 -11.14
N ALA A 68 17.28 13.64 -11.41
CA ALA A 68 15.86 13.63 -11.76
C ALA A 68 14.99 14.18 -10.63
N LEU A 69 15.25 13.78 -9.37
CA LEU A 69 14.56 14.32 -8.21
C LEU A 69 14.72 15.85 -8.12
N ARG A 70 15.96 16.35 -8.20
CA ARG A 70 16.23 17.79 -8.20
C ARG A 70 15.44 18.51 -9.29
N LYS A 71 15.46 17.95 -10.51
CA LYS A 71 14.76 18.55 -11.65
C LYS A 71 13.24 18.55 -11.49
N ILE A 72 12.66 17.50 -10.90
CA ILE A 72 11.22 17.47 -10.55
C ILE A 72 10.91 18.61 -9.57
N ILE A 73 11.70 18.76 -8.52
CA ILE A 73 11.51 19.81 -7.49
C ILE A 73 11.62 21.21 -8.13
N GLU A 74 12.65 21.47 -8.95
CA GLU A 74 12.81 22.73 -9.65
C GLU A 74 11.60 23.08 -10.50
N ILE A 75 11.05 22.11 -11.24
CA ILE A 75 9.87 22.31 -12.07
C ILE A 75 8.64 22.58 -11.20
N LEU A 76 8.40 21.81 -10.14
CA LEU A 76 7.24 21.98 -9.26
C LEU A 76 7.21 23.34 -8.59
N LEU A 77 8.37 23.90 -8.24
CA LEU A 77 8.47 25.25 -7.66
C LEU A 77 8.00 26.35 -8.63
N GLU A 78 8.10 26.12 -9.96
CA GLU A 78 7.84 27.14 -11.00
C GLU A 78 6.70 26.76 -11.94
N LEU A 79 6.03 25.61 -11.74
CA LEU A 79 4.98 25.12 -12.64
C LEU A 79 3.74 26.00 -12.57
N ASP A 80 3.29 26.49 -13.70
CA ASP A 80 2.07 27.30 -13.82
C ASP A 80 0.80 26.42 -13.77
N GLU A 81 -0.32 27.01 -13.40
CA GLU A 81 -1.59 26.27 -13.21
C GLU A 81 -2.22 25.77 -14.53
N ASP A 82 -1.80 26.28 -15.67
CA ASP A 82 -2.22 25.85 -17.01
C ASP A 82 -1.24 24.88 -17.67
N HIS A 83 -0.33 24.31 -16.90
CA HIS A 83 0.66 23.34 -17.35
C HIS A 83 0.65 22.05 -16.54
N SER A 84 1.09 20.96 -17.17
CA SER A 84 1.26 19.65 -16.54
C SER A 84 2.66 19.12 -16.78
N LEU A 85 3.31 18.64 -15.71
CA LEU A 85 4.59 17.96 -15.78
C LEU A 85 4.41 16.49 -16.19
N LEU A 86 5.20 16.01 -17.12
CA LEU A 86 5.27 14.60 -17.53
C LEU A 86 6.45 13.92 -16.85
N VAL A 87 6.19 12.80 -16.17
CA VAL A 87 7.20 11.99 -15.49
C VAL A 87 7.18 10.56 -16.03
N GLN A 88 8.30 10.13 -16.60
CA GLN A 88 8.49 8.78 -17.15
C GLN A 88 9.48 8.02 -16.28
N SER A 89 9.02 6.97 -15.60
CA SER A 89 9.85 6.16 -14.69
C SER A 89 10.77 7.03 -13.82
N GLY A 90 10.17 7.95 -13.06
CA GLY A 90 10.84 8.84 -12.13
C GLY A 90 11.71 9.95 -12.72
N LYS A 91 11.67 10.17 -14.04
CA LYS A 91 12.40 11.24 -14.73
C LYS A 91 11.42 12.26 -15.31
N PRO A 92 11.57 13.58 -15.06
CA PRO A 92 10.79 14.59 -15.74
C PRO A 92 11.22 14.65 -17.21
N VAL A 93 10.25 14.53 -18.13
CA VAL A 93 10.54 14.44 -19.57
C VAL A 93 9.93 15.56 -20.39
N GLY A 94 9.05 16.36 -19.80
CA GLY A 94 8.45 17.51 -20.49
C GLY A 94 7.38 18.20 -19.66
N ILE A 95 7.00 19.39 -20.13
CA ILE A 95 5.86 20.17 -19.63
C ILE A 95 4.93 20.41 -20.80
N VAL A 96 3.65 20.11 -20.62
CA VAL A 96 2.62 20.32 -21.65
C VAL A 96 1.60 21.35 -21.18
N ARG A 97 0.98 22.04 -22.15
CA ARG A 97 -0.13 22.95 -21.86
C ARG A 97 -1.35 22.16 -21.41
N SER A 98 -2.04 22.66 -20.42
CA SER A 98 -3.26 22.07 -19.87
C SER A 98 -4.26 23.19 -19.46
N HIS A 99 -4.95 23.02 -18.36
CA HIS A 99 -5.87 24.03 -17.81
C HIS A 99 -5.94 23.88 -16.27
N PRO A 100 -6.45 24.88 -15.52
CA PRO A 100 -6.39 24.88 -14.06
C PRO A 100 -7.02 23.68 -13.36
N GLN A 101 -7.99 22.99 -13.97
CA GLN A 101 -8.59 21.76 -13.43
C GLN A 101 -7.90 20.46 -13.88
N ALA A 102 -6.91 20.53 -14.79
CA ALA A 102 -6.16 19.36 -15.23
C ALA A 102 -5.14 18.93 -14.16
N PRO A 103 -4.69 17.67 -14.18
CA PRO A 103 -3.61 17.21 -13.31
C PRO A 103 -2.33 18.04 -13.49
N ARG A 104 -1.70 18.40 -12.38
CA ARG A 104 -0.39 19.08 -12.38
C ARG A 104 0.74 18.16 -12.79
N VAL A 105 0.60 16.84 -12.50
CA VAL A 105 1.61 15.84 -12.85
C VAL A 105 0.94 14.59 -13.42
N LEU A 106 1.50 14.11 -14.53
CA LEU A 106 1.14 12.86 -15.18
C LEU A 106 2.34 11.92 -15.10
N ILE A 107 2.17 10.78 -14.43
CA ILE A 107 3.24 9.84 -14.11
C ILE A 107 2.98 8.51 -14.82
N ALA A 108 4.00 7.96 -15.48
CA ALA A 108 4.00 6.58 -15.97
C ALA A 108 5.28 5.88 -15.50
N ASN A 109 5.12 4.81 -14.73
CA ASN A 109 6.25 4.10 -14.13
C ASN A 109 6.32 2.63 -14.55
N SER A 110 7.51 2.17 -14.90
CA SER A 110 7.85 0.76 -15.09
C SER A 110 7.07 0.04 -16.20
N ASN A 111 6.31 0.76 -17.04
CA ASN A 111 5.49 0.15 -18.06
C ASN A 111 6.35 -0.39 -19.22
N LEU A 112 6.15 -1.66 -19.53
CA LEU A 112 6.75 -2.37 -20.65
C LEU A 112 5.65 -2.94 -21.56
N VAL A 113 5.95 -3.06 -22.84
CA VAL A 113 5.08 -3.81 -23.77
C VAL A 113 5.00 -5.26 -23.29
N PRO A 114 3.81 -5.92 -23.26
CA PRO A 114 3.60 -7.18 -22.55
C PRO A 114 4.63 -8.28 -22.83
N ALA A 115 5.03 -8.49 -24.08
CA ALA A 115 6.02 -9.52 -24.43
C ALA A 115 7.43 -9.28 -23.86
N TRP A 116 7.73 -8.06 -23.44
CA TRP A 116 8.99 -7.66 -22.79
C TRP A 116 8.83 -7.38 -21.29
N ALA A 117 7.64 -7.57 -20.73
CA ALA A 117 7.32 -7.27 -19.35
C ALA A 117 7.78 -8.40 -18.41
N ASN A 118 9.08 -8.50 -18.20
CA ASN A 118 9.73 -9.44 -17.29
C ASN A 118 10.89 -8.76 -16.54
N TRP A 119 11.35 -9.37 -15.45
CA TRP A 119 12.41 -8.82 -14.61
C TRP A 119 13.76 -8.72 -15.34
N GLU A 120 14.09 -9.65 -16.24
CA GLU A 120 15.36 -9.64 -16.98
C GLU A 120 15.46 -8.38 -17.84
N HIS A 121 14.48 -8.14 -18.69
CA HIS A 121 14.46 -6.96 -19.57
C HIS A 121 14.34 -5.66 -18.78
N PHE A 122 13.51 -5.64 -17.72
CA PHE A 122 13.40 -4.49 -16.83
C PHE A 122 14.76 -4.14 -16.20
N ASN A 123 15.48 -5.11 -15.67
CA ASN A 123 16.79 -4.90 -15.04
C ASN A 123 17.85 -4.44 -16.06
N GLU A 124 17.81 -4.94 -17.29
CA GLU A 124 18.64 -4.45 -18.40
C GLU A 124 18.40 -2.96 -18.63
N LEU A 125 17.14 -2.53 -18.76
CA LEU A 125 16.79 -1.13 -18.99
C LEU A 125 17.11 -0.25 -17.77
N ARG A 126 16.90 -0.76 -16.55
CA ARG A 126 17.26 -0.07 -15.32
C ARG A 126 18.77 0.17 -15.22
N SER A 127 19.59 -0.82 -15.54
CA SER A 127 21.06 -0.68 -15.55
C SER A 127 21.57 0.36 -16.55
N LYS A 128 20.82 0.59 -17.63
CA LYS A 128 21.08 1.64 -18.62
C LYS A 128 20.52 3.01 -18.22
N GLY A 129 19.91 3.14 -17.04
CA GLY A 129 19.29 4.38 -16.56
C GLY A 129 18.01 4.79 -17.30
N LEU A 130 17.34 3.86 -17.99
CA LEU A 130 16.15 4.14 -18.80
C LEU A 130 14.84 3.97 -18.01
N MET A 131 14.86 3.18 -16.95
CA MET A 131 13.70 2.90 -16.11
C MET A 131 14.06 2.93 -14.62
N MET A 132 13.04 3.10 -13.77
CA MET A 132 13.08 2.81 -12.35
C MET A 132 11.87 1.97 -11.97
N TYR A 133 11.94 1.25 -10.84
CA TYR A 133 10.80 0.57 -10.28
C TYR A 133 9.98 1.53 -9.41
N GLY A 134 9.04 2.22 -10.04
CA GLY A 134 8.10 3.13 -9.37
C GLY A 134 6.96 2.37 -8.74
N GLN A 135 7.24 1.60 -7.69
CA GLN A 135 6.27 0.73 -7.04
C GLN A 135 5.12 1.53 -6.43
N MET A 136 3.90 1.35 -6.97
CA MET A 136 2.64 1.86 -6.42
C MET A 136 2.76 3.28 -5.83
N THR A 137 2.40 3.44 -4.55
CA THR A 137 2.41 4.71 -3.83
C THR A 137 3.80 5.32 -3.61
N ALA A 138 4.87 4.54 -3.72
CA ALA A 138 6.24 5.08 -3.75
C ALA A 138 6.48 5.91 -5.01
N GLY A 139 6.16 5.37 -6.17
CA GLY A 139 6.36 6.04 -7.46
C GLY A 139 5.30 7.10 -7.79
N SER A 140 4.18 7.14 -7.08
CA SER A 140 3.12 8.16 -7.22
C SER A 140 3.09 9.19 -6.09
N TRP A 141 4.04 9.11 -5.17
CA TRP A 141 4.21 10.09 -4.10
C TRP A 141 3.00 10.25 -3.18
N ILE A 142 2.36 9.15 -2.83
CA ILE A 142 1.22 9.13 -1.89
C ILE A 142 1.39 8.07 -0.78
N TYR A 143 2.60 7.54 -0.61
CA TYR A 143 2.89 6.64 0.50
C TYR A 143 2.87 7.41 1.83
N ILE A 144 2.17 6.89 2.81
CA ILE A 144 1.96 7.49 4.14
C ILE A 144 2.57 6.66 5.27
N GLY A 145 3.58 5.85 4.95
CA GLY A 145 4.17 4.92 5.91
C GLY A 145 3.36 3.64 6.06
N THR A 146 3.72 2.84 7.05
CA THR A 146 3.15 1.52 7.32
C THR A 146 1.64 1.55 7.58
N GLN A 147 1.09 2.68 8.10
CA GLN A 147 -0.35 2.82 8.30
C GLN A 147 -1.17 2.72 7.01
N GLY A 148 -0.56 2.97 5.84
CA GLY A 148 -1.25 2.92 4.55
C GLY A 148 -1.86 1.58 4.19
N ILE A 149 -1.36 0.47 4.75
CA ILE A 149 -1.91 -0.88 4.58
C ILE A 149 -2.64 -1.37 5.84
N LEU A 150 -2.51 -0.66 6.97
CA LEU A 150 -2.96 -1.14 8.27
C LEU A 150 -4.45 -1.45 8.29
N GLN A 151 -5.29 -0.55 7.74
CA GLN A 151 -6.73 -0.79 7.75
C GLN A 151 -7.13 -1.93 6.80
N GLY A 152 -6.56 -2.02 5.60
CA GLY A 152 -6.86 -3.14 4.70
C GLY A 152 -6.54 -4.50 5.33
N THR A 153 -5.46 -4.56 6.11
CA THR A 153 -5.09 -5.75 6.87
C THR A 153 -6.07 -6.00 8.03
N TYR A 154 -6.47 -4.94 8.74
CA TYR A 154 -7.49 -5.01 9.78
C TYR A 154 -8.83 -5.51 9.24
N GLU A 155 -9.32 -4.95 8.13
CA GLU A 155 -10.55 -5.39 7.46
C GLU A 155 -10.47 -6.87 7.05
N THR A 156 -9.33 -7.30 6.51
CA THR A 156 -9.10 -8.70 6.12
C THR A 156 -9.20 -9.64 7.32
N PHE A 157 -8.56 -9.30 8.45
CA PHE A 157 -8.61 -10.13 9.65
C PHE A 157 -10.00 -10.11 10.31
N VAL A 158 -10.66 -8.96 10.35
CA VAL A 158 -12.04 -8.87 10.87
C VAL A 158 -12.99 -9.70 10.03
N GLU A 159 -12.91 -9.61 8.70
CA GLU A 159 -13.78 -10.39 7.82
C GLU A 159 -13.47 -11.90 7.88
N CYS A 160 -12.20 -12.26 7.99
CA CYS A 160 -11.80 -13.64 8.30
C CYS A 160 -12.41 -14.13 9.64
N GLY A 161 -12.38 -13.28 10.65
CA GLY A 161 -13.03 -13.53 11.94
C GLY A 161 -14.54 -13.76 11.80
N ASN A 162 -15.22 -12.90 11.05
CA ASN A 162 -16.66 -13.00 10.80
C ASN A 162 -17.03 -14.32 10.10
N GLN A 163 -16.28 -14.72 9.08
CA GLN A 163 -16.59 -15.91 8.29
C GLN A 163 -16.23 -17.23 9.01
N HIS A 164 -15.15 -17.27 9.76
CA HIS A 164 -14.60 -18.52 10.29
C HIS A 164 -14.68 -18.66 11.82
N PHE A 165 -14.83 -17.55 12.56
CA PHE A 165 -14.74 -17.54 14.04
C PHE A 165 -15.89 -16.79 14.72
N SER A 166 -17.06 -16.74 14.10
CA SER A 166 -18.27 -16.08 14.64
C SER A 166 -18.08 -14.61 15.04
N GLY A 167 -17.18 -13.91 14.36
CA GLY A 167 -16.89 -12.49 14.59
C GLY A 167 -15.88 -12.20 15.70
N GLU A 168 -15.32 -13.22 16.36
CA GLU A 168 -14.37 -13.02 17.46
C GLU A 168 -12.97 -13.60 17.13
N LEU A 169 -11.94 -12.76 17.26
CA LEU A 169 -10.54 -13.19 17.18
C LEU A 169 -9.86 -13.29 18.55
N LYS A 170 -10.59 -13.14 19.63
CA LYS A 170 -10.04 -13.26 20.98
C LYS A 170 -9.44 -14.64 21.22
N GLY A 171 -8.14 -14.66 21.58
CA GLY A 171 -7.38 -15.89 21.80
C GLY A 171 -6.98 -16.65 20.54
N LYS A 172 -7.33 -16.14 19.33
CA LYS A 172 -6.94 -16.71 18.04
C LYS A 172 -5.52 -16.33 17.69
N LEU A 173 -4.73 -17.32 17.27
CA LEU A 173 -3.35 -17.14 16.83
C LEU A 173 -3.30 -16.90 15.32
N ILE A 174 -2.79 -15.75 14.94
CA ILE A 174 -2.52 -15.35 13.57
C ILE A 174 -1.01 -15.47 13.33
N VAL A 175 -0.60 -16.29 12.38
CA VAL A 175 0.80 -16.45 12.00
C VAL A 175 1.03 -15.88 10.61
N SER A 176 2.15 -15.16 10.45
CA SER A 176 2.57 -14.60 9.17
C SER A 176 4.09 -14.44 9.11
N ALA A 177 4.59 -13.96 7.97
CA ALA A 177 5.98 -13.56 7.82
C ALA A 177 6.09 -12.27 6.99
N GLY A 178 7.27 -11.64 7.05
CA GLY A 178 7.53 -10.34 6.41
C GLY A 178 7.05 -9.17 7.26
N ILE A 179 8.00 -8.51 7.94
CA ILE A 179 7.75 -7.39 8.88
C ILE A 179 8.33 -6.07 8.31
N GLY A 180 8.47 -6.00 6.99
CA GLY A 180 8.96 -4.82 6.28
C GLY A 180 7.97 -3.65 6.24
N GLY A 181 8.11 -2.74 5.26
CA GLY A 181 7.27 -1.53 5.13
C GLY A 181 5.78 -1.83 5.07
N MET A 182 5.40 -2.84 4.29
CA MET A 182 3.99 -3.26 4.12
C MET A 182 3.60 -4.30 5.19
N GLY A 183 4.33 -5.39 5.30
CA GLY A 183 4.03 -6.49 6.23
C GLY A 183 4.08 -6.10 7.71
N GLY A 184 4.81 -5.04 8.03
CA GLY A 184 4.88 -4.49 9.39
C GLY A 184 3.56 -3.94 9.95
N ALA A 185 2.52 -3.81 9.13
CA ALA A 185 1.18 -3.46 9.59
C ALA A 185 0.41 -4.64 10.23
N GLN A 186 0.76 -5.87 9.87
CA GLN A 186 0.01 -7.06 10.29
C GLN A 186 -0.10 -7.24 11.81
N PRO A 187 0.98 -7.05 12.59
CA PRO A 187 0.94 -7.25 14.04
C PRO A 187 -0.09 -6.34 14.73
N LEU A 188 -0.05 -5.03 14.39
CA LEU A 188 -0.99 -4.06 14.96
C LEU A 188 -2.43 -4.32 14.47
N ALA A 189 -2.62 -4.65 13.18
CA ALA A 189 -3.94 -5.01 12.64
C ALA A 189 -4.55 -6.20 13.37
N ALA A 190 -3.76 -7.24 13.63
CA ALA A 190 -4.19 -8.44 14.33
C ALA A 190 -4.61 -8.14 15.78
N THR A 191 -3.81 -7.37 16.53
CA THR A 191 -4.14 -6.98 17.91
C THR A 191 -5.32 -6.02 17.98
N MET A 192 -5.44 -5.07 17.02
CA MET A 192 -6.62 -4.21 16.91
C MET A 192 -7.90 -5.00 16.58
N ALA A 193 -7.78 -6.11 15.84
CA ALA A 193 -8.89 -7.03 15.58
C ALA A 193 -9.19 -7.98 16.76
N GLY A 194 -8.38 -7.95 17.83
CA GLY A 194 -8.58 -8.74 19.04
C GLY A 194 -7.80 -10.06 19.09
N GLY A 195 -6.95 -10.34 18.08
CA GLY A 195 -6.16 -11.56 17.98
C GLY A 195 -4.79 -11.50 18.65
N ILE A 196 -4.07 -12.62 18.58
CA ILE A 196 -2.66 -12.77 18.96
C ILE A 196 -1.87 -12.99 17.69
N PHE A 197 -0.74 -12.29 17.52
CA PHE A 197 0.06 -12.34 16.31
C PHE A 197 1.46 -12.91 16.59
N LEU A 198 1.92 -13.78 15.70
CA LEU A 198 3.32 -14.21 15.59
C LEU A 198 3.80 -14.00 14.17
N GLY A 199 4.81 -13.17 13.99
CA GLY A 199 5.38 -12.91 12.67
C GLY A 199 6.88 -13.12 12.62
N ALA A 200 7.37 -13.75 11.53
CA ALA A 200 8.80 -13.95 11.28
C ALA A 200 9.35 -12.90 10.31
N ASP A 201 10.58 -12.47 10.55
CA ASP A 201 11.41 -11.74 9.58
C ASP A 201 12.88 -12.07 9.82
N VAL A 202 13.65 -12.24 8.76
CA VAL A 202 15.10 -12.53 8.83
C VAL A 202 15.92 -11.31 9.25
N ASP A 203 15.35 -10.12 9.13
CA ASP A 203 15.99 -8.86 9.46
C ASP A 203 15.49 -8.29 10.79
N ALA A 204 16.30 -8.48 11.84
CA ALA A 204 16.00 -7.98 13.18
C ALA A 204 15.74 -6.47 13.22
N THR A 205 16.36 -5.68 12.32
CA THR A 205 16.19 -4.22 12.31
C THR A 205 14.79 -3.80 11.87
N ARG A 206 14.18 -4.58 10.99
CA ARG A 206 12.78 -4.38 10.57
C ARG A 206 11.82 -4.61 11.73
N ILE A 207 12.01 -5.71 12.46
CA ILE A 207 11.19 -6.02 13.64
C ILE A 207 11.38 -4.94 14.71
N GLN A 208 12.64 -4.56 15.00
CA GLN A 208 12.94 -3.53 15.99
C GLN A 208 12.27 -2.18 15.63
N LYS A 209 12.33 -1.77 14.36
CA LYS A 209 11.60 -0.56 13.89
C LYS A 209 10.09 -0.64 14.20
N ARG A 210 9.48 -1.83 14.14
CA ARG A 210 8.05 -2.01 14.47
C ARG A 210 7.80 -1.99 15.98
N VAL A 211 8.73 -2.45 16.78
CA VAL A 211 8.67 -2.30 18.25
C VAL A 211 8.78 -0.80 18.62
N ASP A 212 9.76 -0.10 18.06
CA ASP A 212 9.99 1.32 18.33
C ASP A 212 8.81 2.21 17.92
N THR A 213 8.09 1.82 16.84
CA THR A 213 6.89 2.51 16.35
C THR A 213 5.58 1.96 16.90
N GLN A 214 5.63 1.04 17.89
CA GLN A 214 4.48 0.45 18.57
C GLN A 214 3.53 -0.39 17.67
N TYR A 215 4.06 -0.96 16.58
CA TYR A 215 3.33 -1.91 15.75
C TYR A 215 3.50 -3.35 16.24
N ILE A 216 4.56 -3.66 16.98
CA ILE A 216 4.84 -4.95 17.63
C ILE A 216 5.08 -4.71 19.12
N ASP A 217 4.48 -5.57 19.96
CA ASP A 217 4.63 -5.48 21.41
C ASP A 217 5.97 -6.04 21.89
N ARG A 218 6.44 -7.15 21.30
CA ARG A 218 7.66 -7.86 21.72
C ARG A 218 8.42 -8.45 20.54
N MET A 219 9.74 -8.53 20.70
CA MET A 219 10.66 -9.18 19.75
C MET A 219 11.51 -10.23 20.47
N THR A 220 11.82 -11.32 19.78
CA THR A 220 12.73 -12.37 20.28
C THR A 220 13.45 -13.08 19.14
N TYR A 221 14.56 -13.77 19.48
CA TYR A 221 15.29 -14.71 18.62
C TYR A 221 14.97 -16.18 18.97
N SER A 222 14.20 -16.43 20.06
CA SER A 222 13.85 -17.76 20.52
C SER A 222 12.39 -18.09 20.19
N TYR A 223 12.20 -19.16 19.43
CA TYR A 223 10.88 -19.71 19.16
C TYR A 223 10.17 -20.12 20.46
N GLU A 224 10.87 -20.79 21.40
CA GLU A 224 10.31 -21.25 22.67
C GLU A 224 9.82 -20.08 23.52
N GLU A 225 10.56 -18.98 23.54
CA GLU A 225 10.15 -17.76 24.25
C GLU A 225 8.92 -17.14 23.61
N ALA A 226 8.87 -17.06 22.27
CA ALA A 226 7.70 -16.55 21.53
C ALA A 226 6.43 -17.35 21.86
N ILE A 227 6.52 -18.69 21.82
CA ILE A 227 5.40 -19.59 22.12
C ILE A 227 4.99 -19.48 23.59
N SER A 228 5.93 -19.32 24.52
CA SER A 228 5.64 -19.10 25.94
C SER A 228 4.79 -17.84 26.14
N TRP A 229 5.18 -16.71 25.53
CA TRP A 229 4.44 -15.45 25.61
C TRP A 229 3.03 -15.55 25.00
N ILE A 230 2.91 -16.23 23.86
CA ILE A 230 1.63 -16.46 23.17
C ILE A 230 0.69 -17.29 24.07
N ASN A 231 1.19 -18.35 24.69
CA ASN A 231 0.39 -19.19 25.58
C ASN A 231 -0.06 -18.43 26.84
N GLU A 232 0.81 -17.58 27.39
CA GLU A 232 0.47 -16.72 28.51
C GLU A 232 -0.65 -15.73 28.13
N ALA A 233 -0.55 -15.08 26.96
CA ALA A 233 -1.57 -14.16 26.45
C ALA A 233 -2.91 -14.87 26.20
N LYS A 234 -2.89 -16.10 25.63
CA LYS A 234 -4.09 -16.93 25.46
C LYS A 234 -4.79 -17.22 26.76
N VAL A 235 -4.03 -17.64 27.80
CA VAL A 235 -4.59 -17.95 29.13
C VAL A 235 -5.20 -16.71 29.78
N LYS A 236 -4.58 -15.54 29.62
CA LYS A 236 -5.08 -14.27 30.17
C LYS A 236 -6.22 -13.67 29.35
N GLY A 237 -6.43 -14.13 28.12
CA GLY A 237 -7.39 -13.54 27.17
C GLY A 237 -6.99 -12.15 26.70
N GLU A 238 -5.69 -11.88 26.63
CA GLU A 238 -5.07 -10.62 26.19
C GLU A 238 -4.66 -10.70 24.71
N THR A 239 -4.60 -9.56 24.05
CA THR A 239 -3.96 -9.44 22.73
C THR A 239 -2.45 -9.31 22.90
N LEU A 240 -1.70 -9.85 21.94
CA LEU A 240 -0.24 -9.75 21.93
C LEU A 240 0.27 -9.86 20.50
N SER A 241 1.27 -9.10 20.15
CA SER A 241 2.03 -9.25 18.92
C SER A 241 3.50 -9.54 19.19
N VAL A 242 4.02 -10.61 18.57
CA VAL A 242 5.40 -11.07 18.73
C VAL A 242 6.09 -11.11 17.37
N GLY A 243 7.23 -10.45 17.26
CA GLY A 243 8.16 -10.56 16.14
C GLY A 243 9.27 -11.57 16.47
N LEU A 244 9.39 -12.60 15.66
CA LEU A 244 10.45 -13.61 15.76
C LEU A 244 11.49 -13.37 14.67
N VAL A 245 12.76 -13.25 15.04
CA VAL A 245 13.86 -13.20 14.08
C VAL A 245 14.13 -14.61 13.57
N SER A 246 13.55 -14.93 12.42
CA SER A 246 13.60 -16.27 11.82
C SER A 246 13.26 -16.20 10.34
N ASP A 247 13.65 -17.24 9.59
CA ASP A 247 13.09 -17.54 8.27
C ASP A 247 11.63 -18.00 8.41
N ALA A 248 10.80 -17.65 7.43
CA ALA A 248 9.38 -18.01 7.41
C ALA A 248 9.17 -19.54 7.36
N GLY A 249 9.92 -20.24 6.50
CA GLY A 249 9.83 -21.69 6.38
C GLY A 249 10.23 -22.40 7.67
N ASP A 250 11.27 -21.91 8.35
CA ASP A 250 11.73 -22.49 9.62
C ASP A 250 10.69 -22.30 10.74
N LEU A 251 10.03 -21.13 10.80
CA LEU A 251 8.93 -20.94 11.73
C LEU A 251 7.80 -21.95 11.48
N LEU A 252 7.37 -22.12 10.22
CA LEU A 252 6.26 -23.01 9.88
C LEU A 252 6.62 -24.50 10.11
N GLU A 253 7.86 -24.91 9.83
CA GLU A 253 8.36 -26.25 10.12
C GLU A 253 8.31 -26.55 11.62
N ARG A 254 8.77 -25.62 12.47
CA ARG A 254 8.72 -25.77 13.93
C ARG A 254 7.28 -25.87 14.45
N LEU A 255 6.35 -25.10 13.89
CA LEU A 255 4.93 -25.19 14.24
C LEU A 255 4.36 -26.59 13.92
N LEU A 256 4.74 -27.17 12.77
CA LEU A 256 4.34 -28.53 12.38
C LEU A 256 4.95 -29.58 13.30
N GLU A 257 6.25 -29.50 13.62
CA GLU A 257 6.95 -30.41 14.55
C GLU A 257 6.28 -30.43 15.93
N ASP A 258 5.88 -29.26 16.43
CA ASP A 258 5.21 -29.11 17.73
C ASP A 258 3.71 -29.40 17.68
N ASN A 259 3.16 -29.76 16.51
CA ASN A 259 1.72 -29.89 16.27
C ASN A 259 0.90 -28.66 16.71
N LEU A 260 1.48 -27.48 16.57
CA LEU A 260 0.83 -26.20 16.88
C LEU A 260 0.25 -25.61 15.59
N VAL A 261 -1.05 -25.79 15.40
CA VAL A 261 -1.77 -25.26 14.24
C VAL A 261 -2.28 -23.84 14.56
N PRO A 262 -1.87 -22.81 13.79
CA PRO A 262 -2.43 -21.48 13.96
C PRO A 262 -3.91 -21.43 13.54
N ASP A 263 -4.70 -20.54 14.12
CA ASP A 263 -6.08 -20.33 13.70
C ASP A 263 -6.13 -19.67 12.31
N ILE A 264 -5.23 -18.70 12.06
CA ILE A 264 -5.09 -18.00 10.77
C ILE A 264 -3.63 -18.04 10.33
N LEU A 265 -3.39 -18.32 9.06
CA LEU A 265 -2.06 -18.36 8.44
C LEU A 265 -2.04 -17.55 7.14
N THR A 266 -1.10 -16.63 7.05
CA THR A 266 -0.88 -15.84 5.84
C THR A 266 0.60 -15.48 5.66
N ASP A 267 0.95 -14.69 4.62
CA ASP A 267 2.32 -14.24 4.37
C ASP A 267 2.39 -12.88 3.68
N GLN A 268 3.35 -12.06 4.07
CA GLN A 268 3.71 -10.80 3.43
C GLN A 268 5.22 -10.61 3.28
N THR A 269 5.97 -11.68 3.11
CA THR A 269 7.38 -11.60 2.71
C THR A 269 7.52 -10.84 1.38
N SER A 270 8.70 -10.30 1.09
CA SER A 270 8.96 -9.60 -0.18
C SER A 270 9.14 -10.59 -1.34
N ALA A 271 8.21 -11.54 -1.49
CA ALA A 271 8.27 -12.62 -2.46
C ALA A 271 8.11 -12.16 -3.92
N HIS A 272 7.59 -10.95 -4.17
CA HIS A 272 7.37 -10.39 -5.50
C HIS A 272 8.65 -10.21 -6.33
N ASP A 273 9.81 -10.22 -5.73
CA ASP A 273 11.13 -10.19 -6.37
C ASP A 273 12.02 -11.29 -5.81
N PRO A 274 12.22 -12.40 -6.56
CA PRO A 274 13.06 -13.53 -6.12
C PRO A 274 14.53 -13.18 -5.93
N LEU A 275 15.01 -12.07 -6.52
CA LEU A 275 16.40 -11.65 -6.41
C LEU A 275 16.62 -10.63 -5.29
N ASN A 276 15.81 -9.58 -5.23
CA ASN A 276 16.04 -8.47 -4.30
C ASN A 276 15.13 -8.48 -3.07
N GLY A 277 14.06 -9.26 -3.10
CA GLY A 277 13.03 -9.27 -2.06
C GLY A 277 13.12 -10.44 -1.10
N TYR A 278 13.03 -11.67 -1.60
CA TYR A 278 12.99 -12.87 -0.77
C TYR A 278 14.39 -13.38 -0.40
N VAL A 279 14.61 -13.69 0.88
CA VAL A 279 15.88 -14.26 1.36
C VAL A 279 15.79 -15.79 1.35
N PRO A 280 16.70 -16.50 0.66
CA PRO A 280 16.70 -17.97 0.64
C PRO A 280 16.89 -18.56 2.03
N ASN A 281 16.13 -19.62 2.32
CA ASN A 281 16.25 -20.38 3.55
C ASN A 281 17.67 -20.95 3.74
N GLY A 282 18.14 -21.00 4.99
CA GLY A 282 19.45 -21.50 5.36
C GLY A 282 20.61 -20.52 5.16
N LEU A 283 20.34 -19.29 4.70
CA LEU A 283 21.33 -18.22 4.60
C LEU A 283 21.05 -17.14 5.64
N THR A 284 22.11 -16.67 6.28
CA THR A 284 22.03 -15.41 7.03
C THR A 284 21.89 -14.24 6.07
N LEU A 285 21.36 -13.11 6.53
CA LEU A 285 21.19 -11.91 5.69
C LEU A 285 22.52 -11.45 5.03
N PRO A 286 23.69 -11.41 5.73
CA PRO A 286 24.97 -11.10 5.09
C PRO A 286 25.40 -12.11 4.02
N GLU A 287 25.19 -13.41 4.24
CA GLU A 287 25.50 -14.46 3.25
C GLU A 287 24.60 -14.33 2.02
N ALA A 288 23.31 -14.09 2.23
CA ALA A 288 22.35 -13.86 1.17
C ALA A 288 22.73 -12.64 0.31
N LEU A 289 23.12 -11.52 0.92
CA LEU A 289 23.58 -10.32 0.21
C LEU A 289 24.88 -10.59 -0.58
N SER A 290 25.81 -11.35 0.00
CA SER A 290 27.05 -11.76 -0.68
C SER A 290 26.78 -12.64 -1.90
N LEU A 291 25.93 -13.67 -1.74
CA LEU A 291 25.56 -14.58 -2.83
C LEU A 291 24.79 -13.84 -3.95
N ARG A 292 23.87 -12.95 -3.59
CA ARG A 292 23.11 -12.14 -4.55
C ARG A 292 24.02 -11.38 -5.50
N ASN A 293 25.10 -10.79 -4.97
CA ASN A 293 26.06 -10.01 -5.76
C ASN A 293 27.01 -10.90 -6.56
N ALA A 294 27.41 -12.06 -6.01
CA ALA A 294 28.38 -12.94 -6.61
C ALA A 294 27.78 -13.87 -7.68
N ASP A 295 26.60 -14.43 -7.42
CA ASP A 295 25.90 -15.37 -8.31
C ASP A 295 24.36 -15.18 -8.22
N PRO A 296 23.81 -14.19 -8.94
CA PRO A 296 22.38 -13.89 -8.95
C PRO A 296 21.51 -15.08 -9.41
N GLU A 297 22.01 -15.92 -10.32
CA GLU A 297 21.23 -17.03 -10.86
C GLU A 297 21.08 -18.16 -9.82
N THR A 298 22.14 -18.48 -9.10
CA THR A 298 22.07 -19.42 -7.96
C THR A 298 21.18 -18.85 -6.87
N TYR A 299 21.29 -17.56 -6.56
CA TYR A 299 20.42 -16.90 -5.58
C TYR A 299 18.94 -17.08 -5.93
N LYS A 300 18.53 -16.76 -7.16
CA LYS A 300 17.14 -16.91 -7.64
C LYS A 300 16.63 -18.35 -7.51
N LYS A 301 17.45 -19.33 -7.89
CA LYS A 301 17.08 -20.75 -7.75
C LYS A 301 16.82 -21.13 -6.30
N LEU A 302 17.67 -20.70 -5.38
CA LEU A 302 17.49 -20.94 -3.95
C LEU A 302 16.25 -20.22 -3.41
N SER A 303 15.98 -18.98 -3.84
CA SER A 303 14.78 -18.25 -3.45
C SER A 303 13.51 -18.97 -3.89
N LEU A 304 13.44 -19.43 -5.15
CA LEU A 304 12.29 -20.17 -5.67
C LEU A 304 12.07 -21.48 -4.92
N ALA A 305 13.15 -22.24 -4.64
CA ALA A 305 13.07 -23.47 -3.86
C ALA A 305 12.60 -23.21 -2.43
N SER A 306 13.06 -22.12 -1.80
CA SER A 306 12.63 -21.70 -0.45
C SER A 306 11.17 -21.30 -0.41
N MET A 307 10.69 -20.57 -1.43
CA MET A 307 9.27 -20.23 -1.56
C MET A 307 8.39 -21.46 -1.75
N ALA A 308 8.85 -22.45 -2.52
CA ALA A 308 8.14 -23.73 -2.67
C ALA A 308 8.04 -24.49 -1.34
N ARG A 309 9.12 -24.55 -0.55
CA ARG A 309 9.12 -25.14 0.81
C ARG A 309 8.17 -24.38 1.74
N HIS A 310 8.23 -23.05 1.74
CA HIS A 310 7.37 -22.18 2.55
C HIS A 310 5.89 -22.45 2.27
N VAL A 311 5.48 -22.43 1.01
CA VAL A 311 4.08 -22.71 0.60
C VAL A 311 3.70 -24.17 0.91
N GLY A 312 4.62 -25.13 0.75
CA GLY A 312 4.39 -26.52 1.15
C GLY A 312 3.97 -26.64 2.61
N PHE A 313 4.66 -25.97 3.53
CA PHE A 313 4.30 -25.94 4.95
C PHE A 313 2.97 -25.20 5.21
N MET A 314 2.69 -24.12 4.48
CA MET A 314 1.37 -23.47 4.57
C MET A 314 0.24 -24.43 4.18
N LEU A 315 0.41 -25.23 3.13
CA LEU A 315 -0.55 -26.24 2.69
C LEU A 315 -0.73 -27.38 3.71
N GLU A 316 0.34 -27.78 4.38
CA GLU A 316 0.27 -28.79 5.45
C GLU A 316 -0.50 -28.26 6.66
N LEU A 317 -0.21 -27.05 7.13
CA LEU A 317 -0.94 -26.40 8.21
C LEU A 317 -2.42 -26.16 7.86
N GLN A 318 -2.72 -25.82 6.59
CA GLN A 318 -4.10 -25.71 6.08
C GLN A 318 -4.83 -27.06 6.21
N LYS A 319 -4.21 -28.16 5.81
CA LYS A 319 -4.79 -29.51 5.95
C LYS A 319 -5.06 -29.89 7.41
N LEU A 320 -4.28 -29.35 8.34
CA LEU A 320 -4.47 -29.52 9.78
C LEU A 320 -5.53 -28.58 10.38
N GLY A 321 -6.08 -27.64 9.59
CA GLY A 321 -7.20 -26.80 10.00
C GLY A 321 -6.91 -25.31 10.09
N ALA A 322 -5.72 -24.83 9.75
CA ALA A 322 -5.44 -23.39 9.67
C ALA A 322 -6.25 -22.72 8.55
N VAL A 323 -6.92 -21.63 8.84
CA VAL A 323 -7.53 -20.77 7.82
C VAL A 323 -6.40 -20.05 7.09
N THR A 324 -6.09 -20.51 5.87
CA THR A 324 -4.92 -20.07 5.11
C THR A 324 -5.32 -19.24 3.90
N PHE A 325 -4.66 -18.10 3.70
CA PHE A 325 -4.84 -17.25 2.52
C PHE A 325 -3.55 -16.50 2.15
N ASP A 326 -3.38 -16.18 0.88
CA ASP A 326 -2.29 -15.34 0.36
C ASP A 326 -2.65 -13.86 0.53
N TYR A 327 -1.75 -13.09 1.11
CA TYR A 327 -1.95 -11.63 1.27
C TYR A 327 -1.45 -10.82 0.05
N GLY A 328 -1.09 -11.50 -1.04
CA GLY A 328 -0.87 -10.84 -2.33
C GLY A 328 0.53 -10.29 -2.56
N ASN A 329 1.53 -11.09 -2.26
CA ASN A 329 2.95 -10.80 -2.56
C ASN A 329 3.54 -11.65 -3.69
N ASN A 330 2.70 -12.40 -4.40
CA ASN A 330 3.07 -13.35 -5.46
C ASN A 330 3.85 -14.59 -5.00
N LEU A 331 3.84 -14.90 -3.70
CA LEU A 331 4.51 -16.08 -3.13
C LEU A 331 4.07 -17.37 -3.82
N ARG A 332 2.75 -17.55 -4.05
CA ARG A 332 2.19 -18.75 -4.68
C ARG A 332 2.72 -18.98 -6.09
N GLU A 333 2.81 -17.95 -6.91
CA GLU A 333 3.32 -18.06 -8.28
C GLU A 333 4.80 -18.47 -8.30
N PHE A 334 5.63 -17.84 -7.48
CA PHE A 334 7.05 -18.19 -7.42
C PHE A 334 7.29 -19.54 -6.72
N ALA A 335 6.47 -19.92 -5.76
CA ALA A 335 6.48 -21.27 -5.20
C ALA A 335 6.17 -22.33 -6.27
N LYS A 336 5.19 -22.09 -7.13
CA LYS A 336 4.87 -22.94 -8.26
C LYS A 336 6.04 -23.07 -9.25
N GLN A 337 6.71 -21.97 -9.57
CA GLN A 337 7.94 -21.97 -10.37
C GLN A 337 9.08 -22.72 -9.66
N GLY A 338 9.12 -22.70 -8.33
CA GLY A 338 10.03 -23.45 -7.49
C GLY A 338 9.72 -24.93 -7.33
N GLY A 339 8.58 -25.42 -7.86
CA GLY A 339 8.19 -26.82 -7.89
C GLY A 339 6.96 -27.19 -7.06
N GLU A 340 6.36 -26.28 -6.28
CA GLU A 340 5.12 -26.54 -5.52
C GLU A 340 3.89 -26.45 -6.43
N LYS A 341 3.39 -27.61 -6.87
CA LYS A 341 2.30 -27.68 -7.86
C LYS A 341 0.96 -27.23 -7.30
N ASP A 342 0.75 -27.38 -6.02
CA ASP A 342 -0.48 -27.11 -5.30
C ASP A 342 -0.53 -25.69 -4.70
N ALA A 343 0.42 -24.82 -5.07
CA ALA A 343 0.60 -23.50 -4.48
C ALA A 343 -0.67 -22.62 -4.46
N PHE A 344 -1.61 -22.83 -5.39
CA PHE A 344 -2.88 -22.10 -5.47
C PHE A 344 -4.07 -22.80 -4.81
N ASN A 345 -3.84 -23.86 -4.00
CA ASN A 345 -4.92 -24.57 -3.31
C ASN A 345 -5.49 -23.82 -2.10
N PHE A 346 -4.93 -22.68 -1.74
CA PHE A 346 -5.56 -21.70 -0.85
C PHE A 346 -5.80 -20.37 -1.59
N PRO A 347 -6.87 -19.64 -1.27
CA PRO A 347 -7.26 -18.42 -1.98
C PRO A 347 -6.36 -17.24 -1.65
N GLY A 348 -6.38 -16.20 -2.51
CA GLY A 348 -5.94 -14.86 -2.15
C GLY A 348 -6.93 -14.18 -1.20
N PHE A 349 -6.46 -13.19 -0.45
CA PHE A 349 -7.31 -12.43 0.50
C PHE A 349 -8.43 -11.66 -0.19
N THR A 350 -8.20 -11.21 -1.42
CA THR A 350 -9.20 -10.42 -2.16
C THR A 350 -10.44 -11.23 -2.54
N PRO A 351 -10.35 -12.38 -3.24
CA PRO A 351 -11.52 -13.20 -3.50
C PRO A 351 -12.15 -13.75 -2.23
N ALA A 352 -11.37 -14.02 -1.18
CA ALA A 352 -11.87 -14.57 0.07
C ALA A 352 -12.66 -13.55 0.91
N TYR A 353 -12.17 -12.30 1.03
CA TYR A 353 -12.68 -11.35 2.02
C TYR A 353 -13.04 -9.98 1.46
N ILE A 354 -12.32 -9.48 0.45
CA ILE A 354 -12.41 -8.07 0.02
C ILE A 354 -13.36 -7.86 -1.17
N ARG A 355 -13.54 -8.85 -2.04
CA ARG A 355 -14.36 -8.75 -3.25
C ARG A 355 -15.77 -8.18 -3.01
N PRO A 356 -16.51 -8.58 -1.96
CA PRO A 356 -17.82 -8.01 -1.69
C PRO A 356 -17.80 -6.50 -1.43
N LEU A 357 -16.73 -5.97 -0.82
CA LEU A 357 -16.54 -4.53 -0.59
C LEU A 357 -16.21 -3.80 -1.91
N PHE A 358 -15.40 -4.41 -2.76
CA PHE A 358 -15.08 -3.87 -4.08
C PHE A 358 -16.32 -3.73 -4.98
N CYS A 359 -17.29 -4.63 -4.86
CA CYS A 359 -18.59 -4.53 -5.55
C CYS A 359 -19.42 -3.31 -5.10
N GLU A 360 -19.14 -2.73 -3.94
CA GLU A 360 -19.76 -1.51 -3.41
C GLU A 360 -18.97 -0.23 -3.77
N GLY A 361 -17.90 -0.36 -4.56
CA GLY A 361 -16.94 0.72 -4.77
C GLY A 361 -16.16 1.08 -3.50
N LYS A 362 -16.18 0.21 -2.48
CA LYS A 362 -15.54 0.44 -1.19
C LYS A 362 -14.09 -0.01 -1.23
N GLY A 363 -13.21 0.83 -0.70
CA GLY A 363 -11.79 0.56 -0.63
C GLY A 363 -11.03 1.65 0.12
N PRO A 364 -9.69 1.58 0.10
CA PRO A 364 -8.84 2.48 0.87
C PRO A 364 -8.99 3.94 0.45
N PHE A 365 -9.25 4.79 1.42
CA PHE A 365 -9.34 6.23 1.32
C PHE A 365 -8.37 6.85 2.32
N ARG A 366 -7.40 7.60 1.84
CA ARG A 366 -6.34 8.15 2.70
C ARG A 366 -6.20 9.66 2.52
N TRP A 367 -5.77 10.33 3.59
CA TRP A 367 -5.52 11.76 3.55
C TRP A 367 -4.32 12.17 4.39
N VAL A 368 -3.75 13.31 4.04
CA VAL A 368 -2.53 13.85 4.64
C VAL A 368 -2.73 15.34 4.91
N ALA A 369 -2.37 15.80 6.11
CA ALA A 369 -2.41 17.21 6.49
C ALA A 369 -1.10 17.91 6.13
N LEU A 370 -1.14 18.79 5.13
CA LEU A 370 0.05 19.53 4.67
C LEU A 370 0.56 20.57 5.67
N SER A 371 -0.24 20.95 6.65
CA SER A 371 0.20 21.82 7.75
C SER A 371 1.31 21.19 8.59
N GLY A 372 1.39 19.85 8.64
CA GLY A 372 2.25 19.11 9.55
C GLY A 372 1.72 19.05 10.98
N ASP A 373 0.52 19.57 11.25
CA ASP A 373 -0.09 19.56 12.59
C ASP A 373 -1.00 18.32 12.74
N PRO A 374 -0.70 17.40 13.68
CA PRO A 374 -1.56 16.25 13.97
C PRO A 374 -3.02 16.61 14.28
N GLU A 375 -3.28 17.79 14.84
CA GLU A 375 -4.65 18.22 15.18
C GLU A 375 -5.53 18.38 13.94
N ASP A 376 -4.96 18.66 12.78
CA ASP A 376 -5.73 18.71 11.52
C ASP A 376 -6.27 17.31 11.14
N ILE A 377 -5.51 16.25 11.42
CA ILE A 377 -6.01 14.87 11.26
C ILE A 377 -7.08 14.54 12.29
N TYR A 378 -6.87 14.88 13.55
CA TYR A 378 -7.89 14.62 14.58
C TYR A 378 -9.19 15.41 14.33
N THR A 379 -9.07 16.61 13.75
CA THR A 379 -10.24 17.41 13.34
C THR A 379 -10.98 16.74 12.19
N THR A 380 -10.28 16.23 11.17
CA THR A 380 -10.90 15.49 10.07
C THR A 380 -11.51 14.17 10.52
N ASP A 381 -10.86 13.43 11.45
CA ASP A 381 -11.42 12.21 12.05
C ASP A 381 -12.76 12.50 12.75
N ARG A 382 -12.83 13.54 13.60
CA ARG A 382 -14.08 13.95 14.29
C ARG A 382 -15.17 14.32 13.29
N ALA A 383 -14.82 15.09 12.27
CA ALA A 383 -15.77 15.49 11.24
C ALA A 383 -16.34 14.29 10.45
N LEU A 384 -15.52 13.26 10.17
CA LEU A 384 -16.00 12.02 9.54
C LEU A 384 -16.94 11.24 10.47
N MET A 385 -16.61 11.10 11.75
CA MET A 385 -17.48 10.42 12.73
C MET A 385 -18.84 11.12 12.84
N GLU A 386 -18.88 12.46 12.82
CA GLU A 386 -20.11 13.25 12.82
C GLU A 386 -20.89 13.14 11.50
N ALA A 387 -20.19 13.07 10.35
CA ALA A 387 -20.82 12.98 9.04
C ALA A 387 -21.41 11.58 8.73
N PHE A 388 -20.90 10.53 9.38
CA PHE A 388 -21.31 9.15 9.17
C PHE A 388 -21.72 8.45 10.49
N PRO A 389 -22.73 8.99 11.24
CA PRO A 389 -23.07 8.50 12.58
C PRO A 389 -23.58 7.05 12.61
N GLU A 390 -24.14 6.57 11.51
CA GLU A 390 -24.64 5.20 11.38
C GLU A 390 -23.54 4.19 11.04
N ASN A 391 -22.35 4.65 10.59
CA ASN A 391 -21.24 3.79 10.24
C ASN A 391 -20.38 3.50 11.49
N THR A 392 -20.91 2.64 12.38
CA THR A 392 -20.25 2.27 13.63
C THR A 392 -18.88 1.63 13.40
N HIS A 393 -18.70 0.92 12.29
CA HIS A 393 -17.41 0.32 11.93
C HIS A 393 -16.34 1.39 11.65
N LEU A 394 -16.67 2.41 10.85
CA LEU A 394 -15.80 3.56 10.61
C LEU A 394 -15.46 4.31 11.90
N ILE A 395 -16.48 4.57 12.75
CA ILE A 395 -16.30 5.26 14.03
C ILE A 395 -15.31 4.48 14.92
N ASN A 396 -15.54 3.19 15.09
CA ASN A 396 -14.66 2.32 15.88
C ASN A 396 -13.22 2.29 15.34
N TRP A 397 -13.08 2.25 14.01
CA TRP A 397 -11.77 2.32 13.38
C TRP A 397 -11.06 3.65 13.68
N LEU A 398 -11.72 4.79 13.45
CA LEU A 398 -11.12 6.11 13.67
C LEU A 398 -10.73 6.33 15.13
N GLN A 399 -11.56 5.90 16.08
CA GLN A 399 -11.23 5.95 17.51
C GLN A 399 -9.98 5.13 17.83
N LYS A 400 -9.91 3.87 17.38
CA LYS A 400 -8.72 3.03 17.56
C LYS A 400 -7.48 3.64 16.89
N ALA A 401 -7.65 4.23 15.70
CA ALA A 401 -6.56 4.86 14.96
C ALA A 401 -5.98 6.07 15.70
N GLN A 402 -6.81 6.90 16.34
CA GLN A 402 -6.35 8.02 17.16
C GLN A 402 -5.47 7.56 18.33
N ASP A 403 -5.83 6.44 18.96
CA ASP A 403 -5.15 5.92 20.15
C ASP A 403 -3.88 5.10 19.82
N LYS A 404 -3.85 4.42 18.67
CA LYS A 404 -2.86 3.37 18.37
C LYS A 404 -1.90 3.69 17.24
N ILE A 405 -2.23 4.64 16.34
CA ILE A 405 -1.41 4.90 15.16
C ILE A 405 -0.57 6.15 15.35
N SER A 406 0.74 5.97 15.45
CA SER A 406 1.72 7.06 15.39
C SER A 406 1.93 7.50 13.94
N PHE A 407 2.03 8.80 13.72
CA PHE A 407 2.31 9.36 12.40
C PHE A 407 3.78 9.13 12.02
N GLN A 408 4.02 8.94 10.73
CA GLN A 408 5.34 8.85 10.11
C GLN A 408 5.42 9.95 9.05
N GLY A 409 6.36 10.89 9.20
CA GLY A 409 6.43 12.09 8.37
C GLY A 409 5.23 13.03 8.58
N LEU A 410 4.62 13.52 7.49
CA LEU A 410 3.40 14.34 7.57
C LEU A 410 2.25 13.55 8.20
N PRO A 411 1.46 14.18 9.09
CA PRO A 411 0.29 13.53 9.69
C PRO A 411 -0.68 13.03 8.63
N ALA A 412 -1.08 11.78 8.75
CA ALA A 412 -1.93 11.12 7.76
C ALA A 412 -2.90 10.15 8.41
N ARG A 413 -3.97 9.81 7.70
CA ARG A 413 -4.96 8.82 8.10
C ARG A 413 -5.44 8.01 6.91
N ILE A 414 -5.95 6.84 7.18
CA ILE A 414 -6.61 5.97 6.22
C ILE A 414 -7.94 5.48 6.83
N CYS A 415 -8.95 5.33 5.99
CA CYS A 415 -10.17 4.57 6.26
C CYS A 415 -10.69 3.94 4.98
N TRP A 416 -11.71 3.08 5.08
CA TRP A 416 -12.36 2.51 3.91
C TRP A 416 -13.72 3.17 3.69
N LEU A 417 -13.88 3.80 2.52
CA LEU A 417 -15.10 4.46 2.08
C LEU A 417 -15.50 3.97 0.69
N GLY A 418 -16.81 3.92 0.45
CA GLY A 418 -17.40 3.48 -0.79
C GLY A 418 -17.98 4.61 -1.65
N MET A 419 -18.82 4.21 -2.59
CA MET A 419 -19.55 5.10 -3.48
C MET A 419 -20.41 6.09 -2.70
N GLY A 420 -20.31 7.39 -3.04
CA GLY A 420 -20.98 8.50 -2.35
C GLY A 420 -20.32 8.92 -1.03
N GLU A 421 -19.71 8.01 -0.29
CA GLU A 421 -19.01 8.32 0.97
C GLU A 421 -17.72 9.10 0.72
N ARG A 422 -16.93 8.72 -0.30
CA ARG A 422 -15.65 9.40 -0.64
C ARG A 422 -15.87 10.85 -1.05
N GLU A 423 -16.87 11.11 -1.90
CA GLU A 423 -17.22 12.45 -2.34
C GLU A 423 -17.64 13.32 -1.14
N LYS A 424 -18.54 12.80 -0.29
CA LYS A 424 -18.98 13.50 0.93
C LYS A 424 -17.81 13.82 1.86
N ALA A 425 -16.92 12.87 2.09
CA ALA A 425 -15.73 13.08 2.92
C ALA A 425 -14.77 14.13 2.32
N GLY A 426 -14.50 14.06 1.02
CA GLY A 426 -13.62 15.01 0.35
C GLY A 426 -14.15 16.44 0.35
N LEU A 427 -15.45 16.63 0.08
CA LEU A 427 -16.10 17.92 0.14
C LEU A 427 -16.11 18.49 1.57
N LEU A 428 -16.35 17.63 2.57
CA LEU A 428 -16.24 18.01 3.99
C LEU A 428 -14.84 18.51 4.34
N PHE A 429 -13.79 17.83 3.89
CA PHE A 429 -12.41 18.27 4.13
C PHE A 429 -12.13 19.62 3.45
N ASN A 430 -12.63 19.82 2.23
CA ASN A 430 -12.48 21.09 1.55
C ASN A 430 -13.19 22.24 2.28
N GLU A 431 -14.36 22.00 2.88
CA GLU A 431 -15.09 22.95 3.72
C GLU A 431 -14.33 23.26 5.02
N LEU A 432 -13.73 22.26 5.66
CA LEU A 432 -12.92 22.46 6.87
C LEU A 432 -11.69 23.35 6.59
N VAL A 433 -11.05 23.18 5.43
CA VAL A 433 -9.96 24.06 4.98
C VAL A 433 -10.49 25.47 4.68
N ALA A 434 -11.57 25.61 3.91
CA ALA A 434 -12.17 26.90 3.56
C ALA A 434 -12.60 27.72 4.80
N SER A 435 -13.12 27.04 5.82
CA SER A 435 -13.55 27.68 7.08
C SER A 435 -12.41 27.94 8.08
N GLY A 436 -11.19 27.49 7.79
CA GLY A 436 -10.04 27.63 8.68
C GLY A 436 -10.08 26.73 9.93
N LYS A 437 -10.95 25.73 9.98
CA LYS A 437 -11.00 24.72 11.04
C LYS A 437 -9.82 23.74 10.93
N VAL A 438 -9.30 23.56 9.74
CA VAL A 438 -8.06 22.86 9.43
C VAL A 438 -7.06 23.90 8.92
N LYS A 439 -5.83 23.88 9.43
CA LYS A 439 -4.83 24.92 9.22
C LYS A 439 -4.26 24.98 7.81
N GLY A 440 -4.19 23.84 7.13
CA GLY A 440 -3.62 23.75 5.79
C GLY A 440 -4.40 22.78 4.90
N PRO A 441 -4.08 22.75 3.59
CA PRO A 441 -4.73 21.83 2.66
C PRO A 441 -4.59 20.37 3.04
N ILE A 442 -5.59 19.59 2.65
CA ILE A 442 -5.63 18.13 2.83
C ILE A 442 -5.40 17.46 1.48
N VAL A 443 -4.38 16.64 1.38
CA VAL A 443 -4.17 15.74 0.24
C VAL A 443 -5.03 14.51 0.41
N ILE A 444 -5.82 14.16 -0.59
CA ILE A 444 -6.70 13.00 -0.58
C ILE A 444 -6.26 12.06 -1.69
N GLY A 445 -6.01 10.81 -1.34
CA GLY A 445 -5.66 9.77 -2.30
C GLY A 445 -6.18 8.41 -1.85
N ARG A 446 -5.69 7.38 -2.51
CA ARG A 446 -6.01 6.00 -2.17
C ARG A 446 -4.85 5.05 -2.49
N ASP A 447 -4.97 3.81 -2.08
CA ASP A 447 -4.07 2.78 -2.56
C ASP A 447 -4.29 2.52 -4.06
N HIS A 448 -3.23 2.13 -4.77
CA HIS A 448 -3.32 1.71 -6.17
C HIS A 448 -4.11 0.41 -6.35
N LEU A 449 -4.24 -0.35 -5.28
CA LEU A 449 -4.94 -1.63 -5.22
C LEU A 449 -6.40 -1.46 -4.82
N ASP A 450 -7.04 -0.44 -5.34
CA ASP A 450 -8.45 -0.11 -5.11
C ASP A 450 -9.38 -0.85 -6.08
N CYS A 451 -10.66 -0.81 -5.80
CA CYS A 451 -11.71 -1.62 -6.46
C CYS A 451 -11.78 -1.51 -7.99
N GLY A 452 -11.41 -0.35 -8.57
CA GLY A 452 -11.49 -0.09 -10.01
C GLY A 452 -10.17 0.24 -10.69
N SER A 453 -9.04 0.18 -9.98
CA SER A 453 -7.79 0.77 -10.45
C SER A 453 -6.68 -0.21 -10.78
N VAL A 454 -6.94 -1.51 -10.72
CA VAL A 454 -5.90 -2.54 -10.82
C VAL A 454 -6.32 -3.72 -11.69
N ALA A 455 -5.36 -4.30 -12.41
CA ALA A 455 -5.44 -5.65 -12.98
C ALA A 455 -4.25 -6.45 -12.43
N SER A 456 -4.54 -7.44 -11.59
CA SER A 456 -3.57 -8.24 -10.86
C SER A 456 -4.14 -9.65 -10.64
N PRO A 457 -3.94 -10.58 -11.60
CA PRO A 457 -4.57 -11.91 -11.59
C PRO A 457 -4.24 -12.77 -10.36
N ASN A 458 -3.08 -12.55 -9.75
CA ASN A 458 -2.66 -13.29 -8.55
C ASN A 458 -2.99 -12.54 -7.24
N ARG A 459 -3.82 -11.48 -7.29
CA ARG A 459 -4.11 -10.65 -6.12
C ARG A 459 -5.51 -10.02 -6.18
N GLU A 460 -5.63 -8.73 -6.57
CA GLU A 460 -6.89 -7.97 -6.48
C GLU A 460 -7.95 -8.46 -7.49
N THR A 461 -7.52 -8.95 -8.63
CA THR A 461 -8.43 -9.44 -9.67
C THR A 461 -8.39 -10.95 -9.85
N GLU A 462 -7.86 -11.67 -8.85
CA GLU A 462 -7.86 -13.13 -8.81
C GLU A 462 -9.29 -13.67 -8.85
N SER A 463 -9.54 -14.63 -9.73
CA SER A 463 -10.83 -15.31 -9.85
C SER A 463 -12.01 -14.36 -10.09
N MET A 464 -11.90 -13.44 -11.05
CA MET A 464 -13.04 -12.67 -11.52
C MET A 464 -14.10 -13.60 -12.10
N LYS A 465 -15.37 -13.29 -11.82
CA LYS A 465 -16.50 -14.18 -12.16
C LYS A 465 -16.60 -14.52 -13.66
N ASP A 466 -16.17 -13.60 -14.51
CA ASP A 466 -16.17 -13.73 -15.98
C ASP A 466 -14.81 -14.15 -16.56
N GLY A 467 -13.77 -14.33 -15.73
CA GLY A 467 -12.41 -14.65 -16.17
C GLY A 467 -11.60 -13.45 -16.66
N SER A 468 -12.02 -12.21 -16.40
CA SER A 468 -11.34 -10.98 -16.81
C SER A 468 -10.17 -10.58 -15.91
N ASP A 469 -9.58 -11.51 -15.19
CA ASP A 469 -8.53 -11.28 -14.18
C ASP A 469 -7.37 -10.42 -14.71
N ALA A 470 -6.94 -10.66 -15.95
CA ALA A 470 -5.80 -10.03 -16.57
C ALA A 470 -6.13 -8.85 -17.51
N VAL A 471 -7.40 -8.41 -17.56
CA VAL A 471 -7.81 -7.31 -18.45
C VAL A 471 -7.35 -5.98 -17.88
N SER A 472 -6.29 -5.40 -18.46
CA SER A 472 -5.69 -4.15 -17.99
C SER A 472 -6.28 -2.87 -18.58
N ASP A 473 -7.32 -2.97 -19.41
CA ASP A 473 -8.10 -1.80 -19.85
C ASP A 473 -8.73 -1.05 -18.66
N TRP A 474 -9.15 -1.78 -17.62
CA TRP A 474 -9.79 -1.22 -16.44
C TRP A 474 -8.93 -0.19 -15.68
N PRO A 475 -7.67 -0.48 -15.28
CA PRO A 475 -6.84 0.55 -14.66
C PRO A 475 -6.46 1.69 -15.62
N LEU A 476 -6.40 1.48 -16.94
CA LEU A 476 -6.21 2.54 -17.92
C LEU A 476 -7.45 3.45 -17.98
N LEU A 477 -8.66 2.89 -18.02
CA LEU A 477 -9.91 3.66 -17.97
C LEU A 477 -10.03 4.43 -16.65
N ASN A 478 -9.61 3.83 -15.53
CA ASN A 478 -9.56 4.51 -14.23
C ASN A 478 -8.63 5.74 -14.27
N LEU A 479 -7.42 5.58 -14.83
CA LEU A 479 -6.49 6.70 -15.02
C LEU A 479 -7.12 7.83 -15.85
N MET A 480 -7.76 7.48 -16.99
CA MET A 480 -8.37 8.45 -17.91
C MET A 480 -9.56 9.16 -17.26
N ALA A 481 -10.42 8.42 -16.53
CA ALA A 481 -11.57 8.97 -15.82
C ALA A 481 -11.14 9.96 -14.73
N ASN A 482 -10.13 9.60 -13.93
CA ASN A 482 -9.59 10.50 -12.90
C ASN A 482 -8.87 11.72 -13.50
N THR A 483 -8.19 11.56 -14.62
CA THR A 483 -7.58 12.66 -15.38
C THR A 483 -8.65 13.64 -15.87
N SER A 484 -9.71 13.13 -16.49
CA SER A 484 -10.81 13.96 -16.99
C SER A 484 -11.63 14.60 -15.86
N GLY A 485 -11.71 13.96 -14.71
CA GLY A 485 -12.37 14.48 -13.49
C GLY A 485 -11.63 15.64 -12.84
N GLY A 486 -10.35 15.79 -13.09
CA GLY A 486 -9.54 16.88 -12.54
C GLY A 486 -8.76 16.49 -11.28
N ALA A 487 -8.29 15.25 -11.17
CA ALA A 487 -7.33 14.86 -10.14
C ALA A 487 -6.10 15.78 -10.15
N THR A 488 -5.52 16.05 -8.99
CA THR A 488 -4.34 16.93 -8.90
C THR A 488 -3.10 16.29 -9.50
N TRP A 489 -2.93 14.98 -9.32
CA TRP A 489 -1.99 14.18 -10.11
C TRP A 489 -2.49 12.74 -10.23
N VAL A 490 -2.05 12.10 -11.30
CA VAL A 490 -2.40 10.73 -11.63
C VAL A 490 -1.16 9.94 -12.05
N SER A 491 -1.24 8.62 -11.92
CA SER A 491 -0.13 7.76 -12.26
C SER A 491 -0.59 6.40 -12.79
N PHE A 492 0.22 5.81 -13.65
CA PHE A 492 0.04 4.44 -14.13
C PHE A 492 1.33 3.64 -13.96
N HIS A 493 1.22 2.46 -13.41
CA HIS A 493 2.37 1.64 -13.03
C HIS A 493 2.22 0.20 -13.49
N HIS A 494 3.36 -0.45 -13.64
CA HIS A 494 3.47 -1.87 -13.90
C HIS A 494 4.31 -2.54 -12.80
N GLY A 495 3.95 -3.76 -12.45
CA GLY A 495 4.73 -4.60 -11.55
C GLY A 495 4.30 -4.58 -10.09
N GLY A 496 3.91 -3.47 -9.52
CA GLY A 496 3.34 -3.29 -8.18
C GLY A 496 3.69 -4.37 -7.15
N GLY A 497 2.93 -4.61 -6.13
CA GLY A 497 3.21 -5.56 -5.04
C GLY A 497 3.37 -7.05 -5.42
N VAL A 498 3.14 -7.44 -6.68
CA VAL A 498 3.27 -8.83 -7.18
C VAL A 498 4.42 -9.03 -8.18
N GLY A 499 5.13 -7.95 -8.54
CA GLY A 499 6.30 -8.02 -9.40
C GLY A 499 6.05 -7.74 -10.88
N MET A 500 7.14 -7.57 -11.63
CA MET A 500 7.13 -7.21 -13.04
C MET A 500 6.42 -8.29 -13.89
N GLY A 501 5.48 -7.86 -14.72
CA GLY A 501 4.68 -8.73 -15.57
C GLY A 501 3.36 -9.21 -14.95
N TYR A 502 3.12 -8.97 -13.66
CA TYR A 502 1.99 -9.55 -12.94
C TYR A 502 0.89 -8.58 -12.52
N SER A 503 1.08 -7.29 -12.69
CA SER A 503 0.03 -6.29 -12.42
C SER A 503 0.21 -4.99 -13.17
N GLN A 504 -0.91 -4.31 -13.43
CA GLN A 504 -0.96 -2.91 -13.86
C GLN A 504 -1.99 -2.17 -13.00
N HIS A 505 -1.69 -0.95 -12.61
CA HIS A 505 -2.54 -0.21 -11.69
C HIS A 505 -2.40 1.30 -11.84
N ALA A 506 -3.45 2.01 -11.48
CA ALA A 506 -3.53 3.47 -11.54
C ALA A 506 -3.58 4.10 -10.14
N GLY A 507 -2.88 5.21 -9.98
CA GLY A 507 -2.95 6.09 -8.82
C GLY A 507 -3.71 7.37 -9.10
N MET A 508 -4.39 7.89 -8.08
CA MET A 508 -5.15 9.13 -8.13
C MET A 508 -4.94 9.91 -6.83
N VAL A 509 -4.74 11.21 -6.96
CA VAL A 509 -4.70 12.14 -5.82
C VAL A 509 -5.42 13.43 -6.17
N VAL A 510 -6.24 13.95 -5.24
CA VAL A 510 -6.91 15.25 -5.34
C VAL A 510 -6.65 16.05 -4.06
N VAL A 511 -6.57 17.38 -4.17
CA VAL A 511 -6.23 18.26 -3.04
C VAL A 511 -7.42 19.13 -2.66
N ALA A 512 -7.78 19.07 -1.39
CA ALA A 512 -8.75 19.97 -0.75
C ALA A 512 -8.00 21.21 -0.24
N ASP A 513 -8.04 22.31 -0.99
CA ASP A 513 -7.38 23.58 -0.66
C ASP A 513 -8.35 24.69 -0.23
N GLY A 514 -9.62 24.33 -0.03
CA GLY A 514 -10.68 25.25 0.39
C GLY A 514 -11.31 26.05 -0.73
N THR A 515 -10.88 25.88 -1.98
CA THR A 515 -11.42 26.62 -3.13
C THR A 515 -12.62 25.92 -3.78
N GLU A 516 -13.44 26.69 -4.51
CA GLU A 516 -14.54 26.17 -5.33
C GLU A 516 -14.03 25.25 -6.46
N ARG A 517 -12.86 25.57 -7.03
CA ARG A 517 -12.18 24.71 -8.01
C ARG A 517 -11.88 23.35 -7.42
N ALA A 518 -11.31 23.31 -6.21
CA ALA A 518 -11.02 22.05 -5.51
C ALA A 518 -12.31 21.27 -5.23
N ALA A 519 -13.37 21.92 -4.75
CA ALA A 519 -14.67 21.27 -4.53
C ALA A 519 -15.20 20.60 -5.82
N THR A 520 -15.13 21.30 -6.95
CA THR A 520 -15.56 20.78 -8.25
C THR A 520 -14.76 19.54 -8.68
N CYS A 521 -13.43 19.58 -8.54
CA CYS A 521 -12.56 18.44 -8.89
C CYS A 521 -12.76 17.27 -7.92
N ILE A 522 -12.86 17.54 -6.63
CA ILE A 522 -13.12 16.53 -5.59
C ILE A 522 -14.42 15.78 -5.85
N SER A 523 -15.51 16.51 -6.11
CA SER A 523 -16.81 15.90 -6.42
C SER A 523 -16.71 14.93 -7.60
N ARG A 524 -16.12 15.33 -8.72
CA ARG A 524 -15.97 14.48 -9.91
C ARG A 524 -15.08 13.28 -9.67
N VAL A 525 -13.88 13.51 -9.12
CA VAL A 525 -12.87 12.47 -8.94
C VAL A 525 -13.31 11.42 -7.93
N LEU A 526 -13.84 11.86 -6.78
CA LEU A 526 -14.26 10.96 -5.71
C LEU A 526 -15.64 10.31 -5.94
N TYR A 527 -16.37 10.75 -6.97
CA TYR A 527 -17.51 10.04 -7.53
C TYR A 527 -17.05 9.00 -8.57
N ASN A 528 -16.23 9.40 -9.55
CA ASN A 528 -15.83 8.56 -10.67
C ASN A 528 -14.96 7.37 -10.23
N ASP A 529 -14.03 7.60 -9.33
CA ASP A 529 -13.06 6.58 -8.92
C ASP A 529 -13.71 5.33 -8.29
N PRO A 530 -14.59 5.43 -7.27
CA PRO A 530 -15.33 4.27 -6.76
C PRO A 530 -16.35 3.70 -7.76
N ALA A 531 -16.95 4.54 -8.62
CA ALA A 531 -17.85 4.06 -9.66
C ALA A 531 -17.14 3.10 -10.64
N MET A 532 -15.86 3.34 -10.97
CA MET A 532 -15.07 2.42 -11.80
C MET A 532 -14.97 1.02 -11.19
N GLY A 533 -14.94 0.91 -9.86
CA GLY A 533 -14.97 -0.38 -9.16
C GLY A 533 -16.31 -1.08 -9.34
N ILE A 534 -17.42 -0.35 -9.22
CA ILE A 534 -18.76 -0.88 -9.41
C ILE A 534 -18.94 -1.31 -10.87
N PHE A 535 -18.56 -0.49 -11.86
CA PHE A 535 -18.64 -0.82 -13.28
C PHE A 535 -17.88 -2.11 -13.61
N ARG A 536 -16.63 -2.21 -13.18
CA ARG A 536 -15.82 -3.41 -13.42
C ARG A 536 -16.47 -4.68 -12.89
N HIS A 537 -17.00 -4.63 -11.65
CA HIS A 537 -17.60 -5.81 -11.02
C HIS A 537 -18.99 -6.12 -11.57
N ALA A 538 -19.78 -5.10 -11.93
CA ALA A 538 -21.06 -5.30 -12.60
C ALA A 538 -20.87 -5.91 -14.00
N ASP A 539 -19.92 -5.41 -14.79
CA ASP A 539 -19.57 -5.98 -16.10
C ASP A 539 -19.12 -7.45 -16.00
N ALA A 540 -18.43 -7.81 -14.91
CA ALA A 540 -18.07 -9.20 -14.63
C ALA A 540 -19.24 -10.06 -14.07
N GLY A 541 -20.44 -9.51 -13.94
CA GLY A 541 -21.65 -10.22 -13.52
C GLY A 541 -21.79 -10.44 -12.02
N TYR A 542 -21.20 -9.57 -11.18
CA TYR A 542 -21.44 -9.59 -9.74
C TYR A 542 -22.75 -8.86 -9.40
N GLU A 543 -23.80 -9.60 -9.02
CA GLU A 543 -25.12 -9.09 -8.67
C GLU A 543 -25.09 -7.96 -7.62
N LYS A 544 -24.16 -8.05 -6.67
CA LYS A 544 -23.96 -7.01 -5.66
C LYS A 544 -23.53 -5.70 -6.29
N ALA A 545 -22.68 -5.72 -7.31
CA ALA A 545 -22.24 -4.52 -8.01
C ALA A 545 -23.34 -3.95 -8.90
N GLU A 546 -24.12 -4.79 -9.56
CA GLU A 546 -25.32 -4.38 -10.32
C GLU A 546 -26.32 -3.66 -9.41
N HIS A 547 -26.61 -4.23 -8.22
CA HIS A 547 -27.48 -3.59 -7.22
C HIS A 547 -26.95 -2.21 -6.77
N TRP A 548 -25.62 -2.07 -6.58
CA TRP A 548 -25.03 -0.79 -6.21
C TRP A 548 -25.04 0.21 -7.37
N ALA A 549 -24.87 -0.25 -8.61
CA ALA A 549 -25.04 0.59 -9.80
C ALA A 549 -26.46 1.17 -9.88
N ASP A 550 -27.47 0.35 -9.69
CA ASP A 550 -28.89 0.78 -9.65
C ASP A 550 -29.14 1.78 -8.51
N LYS A 551 -28.63 1.51 -7.32
CA LYS A 551 -28.79 2.37 -6.14
C LYS A 551 -28.24 3.79 -6.35
N PHE A 552 -27.17 3.94 -7.10
CA PHE A 552 -26.55 5.23 -7.40
C PHE A 552 -26.88 5.76 -8.80
N ASN A 553 -27.82 5.13 -9.53
CA ASN A 553 -28.21 5.46 -10.91
C ASN A 553 -26.98 5.56 -11.84
N LEU A 554 -26.03 4.64 -11.68
CA LEU A 554 -24.88 4.54 -12.58
C LEU A 554 -25.35 3.93 -13.90
N SER A 555 -24.97 4.56 -15.02
CA SER A 555 -25.26 4.00 -16.35
C SER A 555 -24.23 2.94 -16.69
N LEU A 556 -24.64 1.67 -16.70
CA LEU A 556 -23.83 0.52 -17.11
C LEU A 556 -23.79 0.41 -18.64
#